data_326915a9d2cd229119a9b75e9505ab91
#
_entry.id   326915a9d2cd229119a9b75e9505ab91
#
_cell.length_a   1.000
_cell.length_b   1.000
_cell.length_c   1.000
_cell.angle_alpha   90.00
_cell.angle_beta   90.00
_cell.angle_gamma   90.00
#
_symmetry.space_group_name_H-M   'P 1'
#
loop_
_entity.id
_entity.type
_entity.pdbx_description
1 polymer ?
#
loop_
_entity_poly.entity_id
_entity_poly.type
_entity_poly.pdbx_seq_one_letter_code
_entity_poly.pdbx_strand_id
1 'polypeptide(L)'
;QLPILFLGDYVDDCPKTVIESALNQGWDLVLTDSYTEVNDTVKEACNMTRSKTEKWFLETMIKHNKAASGKHTTFLTILQLSKGGSYVGSSKLKHMTTSMLHLDWEGGENGTRFMEFSKNRCGAVGKKLYFSIGDGVQFNEARYARDLFNDEMVEEERKQLETEADA
;
A
#
# COMPACT_ATOMS: atom_id res chain seq x y z
N GLN A 1 -15.29 -8.88 -16.83
CA GLN A 1 -14.16 -9.69 -16.33
C GLN A 1 -12.97 -8.77 -16.19
N LEU A 2 -12.29 -8.80 -15.03
CA LEU A 2 -11.05 -8.04 -14.84
C LEU A 2 -9.91 -8.74 -15.60
N PRO A 3 -9.07 -8.02 -16.34
CA PRO A 3 -7.89 -8.60 -16.94
C PRO A 3 -6.87 -8.99 -15.85
N ILE A 4 -6.37 -10.22 -15.94
CA ILE A 4 -5.38 -10.76 -15.01
C ILE A 4 -4.17 -11.18 -15.82
N LEU A 5 -2.99 -10.74 -15.38
CA LEU A 5 -1.69 -11.11 -15.94
C LEU A 5 -0.99 -12.04 -14.96
N PHE A 6 -0.77 -13.30 -15.34
CA PHE A 6 0.07 -14.23 -14.61
C PHE A 6 1.45 -14.28 -15.24
N LEU A 7 2.48 -13.87 -14.53
CA LEU A 7 3.86 -13.90 -15.04
C LEU A 7 4.33 -15.32 -15.37
N GLY A 8 3.82 -16.32 -14.66
CA GLY A 8 4.11 -17.74 -14.94
C GLY A 8 3.66 -18.25 -16.30
N ASP A 9 2.74 -17.55 -16.98
CA ASP A 9 2.30 -17.91 -18.33
C ASP A 9 3.31 -17.48 -19.42
N TYR A 10 4.33 -16.70 -19.06
CA TYR A 10 5.32 -16.09 -19.96
C TYR A 10 6.73 -16.60 -19.66
N VAL A 11 6.89 -17.93 -19.60
CA VAL A 11 8.14 -18.59 -19.17
C VAL A 11 9.33 -18.25 -20.08
N ASP A 12 9.09 -18.05 -21.37
CA ASP A 12 10.11 -17.75 -22.36
C ASP A 12 10.33 -16.24 -22.58
N ASP A 13 9.51 -15.41 -21.97
CA ASP A 13 9.56 -13.95 -22.11
C ASP A 13 10.32 -13.29 -20.96
N CYS A 14 10.90 -12.13 -21.24
CA CYS A 14 11.47 -11.31 -20.18
C CYS A 14 10.33 -10.67 -19.34
N PRO A 15 10.21 -10.99 -18.04
CA PRO A 15 9.10 -10.48 -17.20
C PRO A 15 9.00 -8.96 -17.18
N LYS A 16 10.12 -8.25 -17.29
CA LYS A 16 10.13 -6.78 -17.39
C LYS A 16 9.39 -6.31 -18.64
N THR A 17 9.67 -6.92 -19.78
CA THR A 17 9.03 -6.55 -21.05
C THR A 17 7.54 -6.85 -21.02
N VAL A 18 7.14 -7.98 -20.44
CA VAL A 18 5.74 -8.38 -20.27
C VAL A 18 5.00 -7.35 -19.42
N ILE A 19 5.54 -7.00 -18.24
CA ILE A 19 4.95 -6.00 -17.33
C ILE A 19 4.86 -4.63 -18.00
N GLU A 20 5.95 -4.15 -18.61
CA GLU A 20 5.98 -2.85 -19.27
C GLU A 20 4.98 -2.80 -20.47
N SER A 21 4.84 -3.87 -21.22
CA SER A 21 3.87 -3.98 -22.31
C SER A 21 2.43 -3.93 -21.78
N ALA A 22 2.14 -4.61 -20.68
CA ALA A 22 0.84 -4.56 -20.04
C ALA A 22 0.52 -3.14 -19.52
N LEU A 23 1.48 -2.49 -18.88
CA LEU A 23 1.29 -1.12 -18.35
C LEU A 23 1.12 -0.07 -19.45
N ASN A 24 1.77 -0.26 -20.60
CA ASN A 24 1.64 0.65 -21.75
C ASN A 24 0.22 0.65 -22.38
N GLN A 25 -0.64 -0.29 -22.01
CA GLN A 25 -2.06 -0.26 -22.43
C GLN A 25 -2.86 0.85 -21.74
N GLY A 26 -2.35 1.42 -20.65
CA GLY A 26 -2.94 2.58 -19.96
C GLY A 26 -4.13 2.21 -19.08
N TRP A 27 -3.87 1.67 -17.92
CA TRP A 27 -4.86 1.29 -16.91
C TRP A 27 -5.08 2.42 -15.90
N ASP A 28 -6.30 2.58 -15.42
CA ASP A 28 -6.61 3.51 -14.32
C ASP A 28 -6.12 2.98 -12.98
N LEU A 29 -6.19 1.66 -12.78
CA LEU A 29 -5.76 0.96 -11.57
C LEU A 29 -5.01 -0.31 -11.93
N VAL A 30 -3.86 -0.52 -11.30
CA VAL A 30 -3.08 -1.76 -11.36
C VAL A 30 -2.90 -2.30 -9.95
N LEU A 31 -3.38 -3.52 -9.73
CA LEU A 31 -3.16 -4.27 -8.50
C LEU A 31 -2.01 -5.25 -8.71
N THR A 32 -1.00 -5.21 -7.83
CA THR A 32 0.12 -6.15 -7.81
C THR A 32 0.03 -7.05 -6.58
N ASP A 33 -0.20 -8.34 -6.80
CA ASP A 33 -0.20 -9.37 -5.75
C ASP A 33 0.80 -10.48 -6.12
N SER A 34 1.95 -10.48 -5.50
CA SER A 34 2.52 -9.53 -4.55
C SER A 34 3.81 -8.89 -5.09
N TYR A 35 4.26 -7.82 -4.45
CA TYR A 35 5.56 -7.21 -4.75
C TYR A 35 6.72 -8.22 -4.68
N THR A 36 6.70 -9.11 -3.69
CA THR A 36 7.76 -10.11 -3.49
C THR A 36 7.86 -11.03 -4.69
N GLU A 37 6.73 -11.56 -5.18
CA GLU A 37 6.69 -12.43 -6.35
C GLU A 37 7.22 -11.74 -7.61
N VAL A 38 6.73 -10.54 -7.89
CA VAL A 38 7.20 -9.75 -9.04
C VAL A 38 8.69 -9.46 -8.93
N ASN A 39 9.16 -9.07 -7.74
CA ASN A 39 10.57 -8.73 -7.52
C ASN A 39 11.47 -9.96 -7.71
N ASP A 40 11.11 -11.10 -7.16
CA ASP A 40 11.93 -12.31 -7.24
C ASP A 40 11.91 -12.88 -8.66
N THR A 41 10.77 -12.91 -9.33
CA THR A 41 10.66 -13.35 -10.74
C THR A 41 11.54 -12.49 -11.65
N VAL A 42 11.45 -11.18 -11.55
CA VAL A 42 12.27 -10.25 -12.38
C VAL A 42 13.74 -10.35 -12.02
N LYS A 43 14.08 -10.45 -10.74
CA LYS A 43 15.46 -10.61 -10.27
C LYS A 43 16.12 -11.83 -10.90
N GLU A 44 15.44 -12.97 -10.87
CA GLU A 44 15.94 -14.24 -11.38
C GLU A 44 16.05 -14.24 -12.91
N ALA A 45 14.98 -13.93 -13.61
CA ALA A 45 14.93 -13.94 -15.06
C ALA A 45 15.90 -12.93 -15.71
N CYS A 46 16.12 -11.78 -15.08
CA CYS A 46 16.97 -10.73 -15.63
C CYS A 46 18.38 -10.68 -14.98
N ASN A 47 18.72 -11.65 -14.13
CA ASN A 47 20.01 -11.71 -13.40
C ASN A 47 20.34 -10.37 -12.69
N MET A 48 19.35 -9.81 -12.02
CA MET A 48 19.45 -8.52 -11.31
C MET A 48 19.65 -8.73 -9.81
N THR A 49 20.25 -7.73 -9.16
CA THR A 49 20.23 -7.69 -7.69
C THR A 49 18.87 -7.19 -7.22
N ARG A 50 18.44 -7.60 -6.01
CA ARG A 50 17.18 -7.16 -5.39
C ARG A 50 17.02 -5.64 -5.40
N SER A 51 18.09 -4.89 -5.09
CA SER A 51 18.06 -3.43 -5.09
C SER A 51 17.85 -2.82 -6.49
N LYS A 52 18.42 -3.44 -7.53
CA LYS A 52 18.19 -3.00 -8.92
C LYS A 52 16.77 -3.30 -9.39
N THR A 53 16.24 -4.46 -9.02
CA THR A 53 14.86 -4.83 -9.36
C THR A 53 13.85 -3.93 -8.65
N GLU A 54 14.04 -3.66 -7.36
CA GLU A 54 13.22 -2.71 -6.60
C GLU A 54 13.26 -1.30 -7.23
N LYS A 55 14.44 -0.83 -7.60
CA LYS A 55 14.58 0.47 -8.27
C LYS A 55 13.81 0.51 -9.59
N TRP A 56 13.96 -0.51 -10.43
CA TRP A 56 13.22 -0.63 -11.69
C TRP A 56 11.71 -0.63 -11.46
N PHE A 57 11.21 -1.42 -10.51
CA PHE A 57 9.80 -1.51 -10.20
C PHE A 57 9.23 -0.14 -9.80
N LEU A 58 9.89 0.56 -8.89
CA LEU A 58 9.49 1.89 -8.45
C LEU A 58 9.51 2.92 -9.58
N GLU A 59 10.58 2.93 -10.39
CA GLU A 59 10.71 3.85 -11.54
C GLU A 59 9.62 3.60 -12.58
N THR A 60 9.27 2.33 -12.82
CA THR A 60 8.19 1.94 -13.73
C THR A 60 6.84 2.45 -13.22
N MET A 61 6.52 2.24 -11.94
CA MET A 61 5.28 2.76 -11.36
C MET A 61 5.21 4.29 -11.43
N ILE A 62 6.29 4.99 -11.10
CA ILE A 62 6.34 6.46 -11.16
C ILE A 62 6.15 6.96 -12.58
N LYS A 63 6.77 6.31 -13.56
CA LYS A 63 6.64 6.65 -14.98
C LYS A 63 5.16 6.62 -15.41
N HIS A 64 4.43 5.57 -15.08
CA HIS A 64 3.03 5.42 -15.45
C HIS A 64 2.07 6.25 -14.59
N ASN A 65 2.41 6.50 -13.33
CA ASN A 65 1.62 7.40 -12.48
C ASN A 65 1.72 8.88 -12.91
N LYS A 66 2.85 9.28 -13.53
CA LYS A 66 3.12 10.65 -13.99
C LYS A 66 3.04 10.80 -15.50
N ALA A 67 2.27 9.96 -16.18
CA ALA A 67 2.22 9.97 -17.63
C ALA A 67 1.85 11.36 -18.18
N ALA A 68 2.72 11.91 -19.02
CA ALA A 68 2.51 13.21 -19.68
C ALA A 68 1.27 13.24 -20.57
N SER A 69 0.71 12.09 -20.91
CA SER A 69 -0.53 11.91 -21.68
C SER A 69 -1.81 12.28 -20.91
N GLY A 70 -1.72 12.67 -19.65
CA GLY A 70 -2.88 12.96 -18.79
C GLY A 70 -3.59 11.71 -18.25
N LYS A 71 -3.16 10.49 -18.63
CA LYS A 71 -3.61 9.24 -18.01
C LYS A 71 -2.69 8.89 -16.86
N HIS A 72 -3.27 8.78 -15.68
CA HIS A 72 -2.55 8.43 -14.45
C HIS A 72 -2.97 7.04 -13.99
N THR A 73 -2.03 6.12 -13.91
CA THR A 73 -2.28 4.80 -13.31
C THR A 73 -2.10 4.87 -11.80
N THR A 74 -3.12 4.48 -11.06
CA THR A 74 -3.01 4.23 -9.62
C THR A 74 -2.46 2.82 -9.41
N PHE A 75 -1.45 2.68 -8.56
CA PHE A 75 -0.88 1.37 -8.20
C PHE A 75 -1.26 1.00 -6.77
N LEU A 76 -1.84 -0.18 -6.62
CA LEU A 76 -2.07 -0.82 -5.33
C LEU A 76 -1.21 -2.09 -5.27
N THR A 77 -0.20 -2.08 -4.41
CA THR A 77 0.78 -3.15 -4.34
C THR A 77 0.73 -3.83 -2.97
N ILE A 78 0.50 -5.14 -2.96
CA ILE A 78 0.50 -5.94 -1.75
C ILE A 78 1.94 -6.27 -1.37
N LEU A 79 2.31 -5.92 -0.13
CA LEU A 79 3.59 -6.25 0.49
C LEU A 79 3.37 -7.32 1.55
N GLN A 80 4.14 -8.38 1.48
CA GLN A 80 4.14 -9.40 2.52
C GLN A 80 4.94 -8.92 3.74
N LEU A 81 4.46 -9.25 4.93
CA LEU A 81 5.20 -9.05 6.17
C LEU A 81 6.07 -10.28 6.48
N SER A 82 7.25 -10.05 7.03
CA SER A 82 8.06 -11.08 7.62
C SER A 82 7.43 -11.58 8.93
N LYS A 83 7.84 -12.74 9.41
CA LYS A 83 7.40 -13.28 10.73
C LYS A 83 7.63 -12.32 11.91
N GLY A 84 8.51 -11.34 11.76
CA GLY A 84 8.76 -10.28 12.76
C GLY A 84 7.93 -9.02 12.56
N GLY A 85 6.91 -9.03 11.71
CA GLY A 85 6.03 -7.87 11.46
C GLY A 85 6.65 -6.76 10.60
N SER A 86 7.89 -6.95 10.12
CA SER A 86 8.51 -5.99 9.19
C SER A 86 8.14 -6.32 7.75
N TYR A 87 7.84 -5.32 6.95
CA TYR A 87 7.57 -5.55 5.53
C TYR A 87 8.85 -5.96 4.78
N VAL A 88 8.66 -6.82 3.78
CA VAL A 88 9.73 -7.31 2.92
C VAL A 88 10.00 -6.28 1.83
N GLY A 89 10.94 -5.36 2.08
CA GLY A 89 11.30 -4.31 1.15
C GLY A 89 12.30 -3.33 1.78
N SER A 90 12.86 -2.43 0.98
CA SER A 90 13.74 -1.40 1.51
C SER A 90 12.95 -0.19 2.02
N SER A 91 13.61 0.66 2.80
CA SER A 91 13.04 1.97 3.21
C SER A 91 12.64 2.84 2.02
N LYS A 92 13.20 2.61 0.83
CA LYS A 92 12.83 3.33 -0.40
C LYS A 92 11.37 3.12 -0.77
N LEU A 93 10.83 1.89 -0.67
CA LEU A 93 9.40 1.63 -0.90
C LEU A 93 8.54 2.55 -0.03
N LYS A 94 8.85 2.63 1.27
CA LYS A 94 8.13 3.52 2.18
C LYS A 94 8.28 4.99 1.78
N HIS A 95 9.45 5.43 1.36
CA HIS A 95 9.67 6.84 0.98
C HIS A 95 8.99 7.22 -0.34
N MET A 96 8.96 6.32 -1.32
CA MET A 96 8.48 6.60 -2.67
C MET A 96 6.96 6.47 -2.83
N THR A 97 6.29 5.65 -2.01
CA THR A 97 4.84 5.50 -2.04
C THR A 97 4.12 6.72 -1.46
N THR A 98 2.93 7.02 -1.97
CA THR A 98 2.07 8.10 -1.45
C THR A 98 1.48 7.69 -0.11
N SER A 99 1.03 6.47 0.01
CA SER A 99 0.39 5.93 1.22
C SER A 99 0.84 4.51 1.47
N MET A 100 0.85 4.09 2.73
CA MET A 100 1.00 2.70 3.16
C MET A 100 -0.13 2.35 4.09
N LEU A 101 -0.92 1.37 3.68
CA LEU A 101 -2.01 0.80 4.44
C LEU A 101 -1.53 -0.48 5.10
N HIS A 102 -1.72 -0.58 6.41
CA HIS A 102 -1.42 -1.76 7.20
C HIS A 102 -2.72 -2.47 7.55
N LEU A 103 -2.77 -3.78 7.32
CA LEU A 103 -3.87 -4.65 7.72
C LEU A 103 -3.36 -5.62 8.77
N ASP A 104 -4.04 -5.69 9.92
CA ASP A 104 -3.62 -6.53 11.04
C ASP A 104 -4.82 -6.91 11.92
N TRP A 105 -4.54 -7.60 13.00
CA TRP A 105 -5.48 -8.06 14.01
C TRP A 105 -5.22 -7.38 15.34
N GLU A 106 -6.24 -6.81 15.94
CA GLU A 106 -6.17 -6.35 17.32
C GLU A 106 -6.43 -7.53 18.25
N GLY A 107 -5.47 -7.83 19.13
CA GLY A 107 -5.55 -8.98 20.04
C GLY A 107 -5.07 -10.32 19.46
N GLY A 108 -4.34 -10.31 18.33
CA GLY A 108 -3.78 -11.50 17.69
C GLY A 108 -4.69 -12.10 16.60
N GLU A 109 -4.30 -13.23 16.02
CA GLU A 109 -4.90 -13.83 14.81
C GLU A 109 -6.40 -14.12 14.85
N ASN A 110 -7.01 -14.17 16.03
CA ASN A 110 -8.47 -14.34 16.20
C ASN A 110 -9.17 -13.08 16.70
N GLY A 111 -8.45 -11.96 16.73
CA GLY A 111 -8.98 -10.67 17.17
C GLY A 111 -9.81 -9.94 16.11
N THR A 112 -10.02 -8.67 16.34
CA THR A 112 -10.74 -7.82 15.39
C THR A 112 -9.80 -7.33 14.29
N ARG A 113 -10.17 -7.52 13.04
CA ARG A 113 -9.39 -7.02 11.90
C ARG A 113 -9.49 -5.50 11.81
N PHE A 114 -8.39 -4.88 11.51
CA PHE A 114 -8.36 -3.44 11.24
C PHE A 114 -7.43 -3.12 10.06
N MET A 115 -7.65 -1.95 9.50
CA MET A 115 -6.71 -1.30 8.61
C MET A 115 -6.37 0.09 9.14
N GLU A 116 -5.13 0.50 8.93
CA GLU A 116 -4.67 1.85 9.29
C GLU A 116 -3.62 2.35 8.30
N PHE A 117 -3.56 3.64 8.08
CA PHE A 117 -2.46 4.23 7.35
C PHE A 117 -1.25 4.42 8.26
N SER A 118 -0.17 3.68 8.00
CA SER A 118 1.14 3.90 8.63
C SER A 118 1.92 5.04 7.95
N LYS A 119 1.49 5.42 6.75
CA LYS A 119 1.91 6.60 6.00
C LYS A 119 0.77 7.07 5.11
N ASN A 120 0.51 8.37 5.11
CA ASN A 120 -0.44 8.97 4.19
C ASN A 120 -0.05 10.43 3.91
N ARG A 121 0.33 10.76 2.68
CA ARG A 121 0.69 12.13 2.30
C ARG A 121 -0.53 13.03 2.12
N CYS A 122 -1.72 12.45 1.99
CA CYS A 122 -2.95 13.17 1.68
C CYS A 122 -3.95 13.20 2.84
N GLY A 123 -3.59 12.67 4.02
CA GLY A 123 -4.52 12.61 5.15
C GLY A 123 -3.91 12.05 6.43
N ALA A 124 -4.76 11.75 7.39
CA ALA A 124 -4.39 11.24 8.71
C ALA A 124 -3.70 9.87 8.66
N VAL A 125 -2.91 9.58 9.68
CA VAL A 125 -2.25 8.29 9.93
C VAL A 125 -2.60 7.79 11.33
N GLY A 126 -2.43 6.48 11.57
CA GLY A 126 -2.62 5.88 12.88
C GLY A 126 -4.07 5.69 13.32
N LYS A 127 -5.05 6.00 12.48
CA LYS A 127 -6.47 5.75 12.75
C LYS A 127 -6.87 4.38 12.23
N LYS A 128 -7.43 3.56 13.13
CA LYS A 128 -7.86 2.19 12.80
C LYS A 128 -9.29 2.17 12.30
N LEU A 129 -9.48 1.68 11.08
CA LEU A 129 -10.79 1.32 10.57
C LEU A 129 -10.98 -0.19 10.71
N TYR A 130 -11.91 -0.59 11.59
CA TYR A 130 -12.20 -1.99 11.86
C TYR A 130 -13.14 -2.57 10.82
N PHE A 131 -12.94 -3.85 10.50
CA PHE A 131 -13.76 -4.55 9.52
C PHE A 131 -13.91 -6.04 9.84
N SER A 132 -14.96 -6.64 9.29
CA SER A 132 -15.17 -8.08 9.27
C SER A 132 -15.28 -8.59 7.83
N ILE A 133 -15.00 -9.88 7.65
CA ILE A 133 -15.15 -10.58 6.37
C ILE A 133 -16.17 -11.70 6.58
N GLY A 134 -17.26 -11.64 5.83
CA GLY A 134 -18.28 -12.66 5.72
C GLY A 134 -18.62 -12.85 4.25
N ASP A 135 -19.85 -12.61 3.83
CA ASP A 135 -20.24 -12.57 2.40
C ASP A 135 -19.69 -11.33 1.66
N GLY A 136 -18.77 -10.62 2.28
CA GLY A 136 -18.07 -9.44 1.81
C GLY A 136 -17.34 -8.77 2.95
N VAL A 137 -16.74 -7.61 2.68
CA VAL A 137 -16.08 -6.79 3.69
C VAL A 137 -17.08 -5.79 4.27
N GLN A 138 -17.24 -5.79 5.59
CA GLN A 138 -18.11 -4.86 6.32
C GLN A 138 -17.27 -4.00 7.25
N PHE A 139 -17.31 -2.68 7.09
CA PHE A 139 -16.58 -1.72 7.91
C PHE A 139 -17.38 -1.26 9.12
N ASN A 140 -16.72 -1.08 10.26
CA ASN A 140 -17.29 -0.47 11.44
C ASN A 140 -17.07 1.05 11.44
N GLU A 141 -17.83 1.74 10.59
CA GLU A 141 -17.73 3.19 10.40
C GLU A 141 -18.12 3.97 11.67
N ALA A 142 -19.09 3.47 12.45
CA ALA A 142 -19.54 4.10 13.68
C ALA A 142 -18.42 4.13 14.76
N ARG A 143 -17.63 3.05 14.87
CA ARG A 143 -16.47 3.02 15.75
C ARG A 143 -15.40 3.99 15.28
N TYR A 144 -15.11 4.01 13.99
CA TYR A 144 -14.14 4.93 13.40
C TYR A 144 -14.51 6.41 13.63
N ALA A 145 -15.76 6.77 13.39
CA ALA A 145 -16.26 8.13 13.61
C ALA A 145 -16.17 8.56 15.08
N ARG A 146 -16.52 7.65 16.02
CA ARG A 146 -16.39 7.91 17.45
C ARG A 146 -14.94 8.12 17.90
N ASP A 147 -14.01 7.29 17.37
CA ASP A 147 -12.59 7.37 17.71
C ASP A 147 -11.98 8.68 17.17
N LEU A 148 -12.41 9.14 15.99
CA LEU A 148 -12.05 10.46 15.47
C LEU A 148 -12.54 11.60 16.37
N PHE A 149 -13.81 11.55 16.77
CA PHE A 149 -14.39 12.58 17.63
C PHE A 149 -13.67 12.68 18.99
N ASN A 150 -13.37 11.54 19.60
CA ASN A 150 -12.65 11.51 20.89
C ASN A 150 -11.26 12.13 20.76
N ASP A 151 -10.55 11.91 19.66
CA ASP A 151 -9.23 12.49 19.46
C ASP A 151 -9.29 14.01 19.22
N GLU A 152 -10.30 14.50 18.51
CA GLU A 152 -10.52 15.94 18.33
C GLU A 152 -10.78 16.63 19.68
N MET A 153 -11.60 16.03 20.54
CA MET A 153 -11.87 16.55 21.88
C MET A 153 -10.60 16.63 22.74
N VAL A 154 -9.77 15.57 22.72
CA VAL A 154 -8.50 15.55 23.48
C VAL A 154 -7.54 16.62 22.96
N GLU A 155 -7.48 16.82 21.66
CA GLU A 155 -6.61 17.84 21.06
C GLU A 155 -7.09 19.27 21.39
N GLU A 156 -8.39 19.50 21.43
CA GLU A 156 -8.96 20.78 21.86
C GLU A 156 -8.67 21.08 23.32
N GLU A 157 -8.86 20.11 24.22
CA GLU A 157 -8.51 20.24 25.65
C GLU A 157 -7.03 20.56 25.84
N ARG A 158 -6.14 19.88 25.10
CA ARG A 158 -4.70 20.13 25.14
C ARG A 158 -4.36 21.56 24.73
N LYS A 159 -4.95 22.07 23.65
CA LYS A 159 -4.75 23.46 23.19
C LYS A 159 -5.24 24.48 24.18
N GLN A 160 -6.37 24.22 24.86
CA GLN A 160 -6.87 25.11 25.92
C GLN A 160 -5.91 25.21 27.11
N LEU A 161 -5.41 24.04 27.59
CA LEU A 161 -4.43 23.99 28.67
C LEU A 161 -3.12 24.68 28.32
N GLU A 162 -2.62 24.53 27.09
CA GLU A 162 -1.43 25.24 26.61
C GLU A 162 -1.66 26.78 26.63
N THR A 163 -2.83 27.24 26.19
CA THR A 163 -3.18 28.65 26.14
C THR A 163 -3.31 29.26 27.57
N GLU A 164 -3.87 28.48 28.50
CA GLU A 164 -3.99 28.91 29.92
C GLU A 164 -2.64 28.93 30.63
N ALA A 165 -1.68 28.10 30.25
CA ALA A 165 -0.35 28.07 30.84
C ALA A 165 0.53 29.23 30.36
N ASP A 166 0.25 29.81 29.19
CA ASP A 166 0.99 30.92 28.59
C ASP A 166 0.39 32.30 28.96
N ALA A 167 -0.70 32.34 29.74
CA ALA A 167 -1.40 33.56 30.16
C ALA A 167 -1.06 33.99 31.62
#